data_4debe9b53e9e7f726127bac9beef1ed4
#
_entry.id   4debe9b53e9e7f726127bac9beef1ed4
#
_cell.length_a   1.000
_cell.length_b   1.000
_cell.length_c   1.000
_cell.angle_alpha   90.00
_cell.angle_beta   90.00
_cell.angle_gamma   90.00
#
_symmetry.space_group_name_H-M   'P 1'
#
loop_
_entity.id
_entity.type
_entity.pdbx_description
1 polymer ?
#
loop_
_entity_poly.entity_id
_entity_poly.type
_entity_poly.pdbx_seq_one_letter_code
_entity_poly.pdbx_strand_id
1 'polypeptide(L)'
;MTKFVALGALAALAIGCGSAGGGTATGLRGYVKRGPTMPVCRVGVPCTAPARGVKLRFSRSGSVVATATTNDRGWYRVVLRAGRYAVSINAKGTAFGPRSARVQSGRMTRRDFLIDTGIR
;
A
#
# COMPACT_ATOMS: atom_id res chain seq x y z
N MET A 1 -22.97 17.85 -44.54
CA MET A 1 -22.82 17.79 -43.97
C MET A 1 -22.58 17.76 -42.88
N THR A 2 -22.51 17.69 -42.64
CA THR A 2 -22.30 17.69 -41.55
C THR A 2 -22.12 17.13 -40.55
N LYS A 3 -22.10 17.00 -40.43
CA LYS A 3 -21.93 16.56 -39.52
C LYS A 3 -21.51 16.24 -38.59
N PHE A 4 -21.40 16.06 -38.50
CA PHE A 4 -20.98 15.70 -37.59
C PHE A 4 -20.70 15.53 -36.71
N VAL A 5 -20.71 15.55 -36.83
CA VAL A 5 -20.38 15.40 -36.11
C VAL A 5 -20.20 15.21 -35.16
N ALA A 6 -20.25 15.21 -35.08
CA ALA A 6 -20.06 15.04 -34.11
C ALA A 6 -19.66 14.70 -33.30
N LEU A 7 -19.54 14.67 -33.39
CA LEU A 7 -19.11 14.37 -32.60
C LEU A 7 -18.97 14.06 -31.65
N GLY A 8 -19.01 13.99 -31.62
CA GLY A 8 -18.93 13.71 -30.62
C GLY A 8 -18.59 13.51 -29.92
N ALA A 9 -18.64 13.67 -29.99
CA ALA A 9 -18.34 13.55 -29.24
C ALA A 9 -18.02 13.13 -28.46
N LEU A 10 -18.03 13.10 -28.57
CA LEU A 10 -17.69 12.67 -27.84
C LEU A 10 -17.51 12.42 -26.99
N ALA A 11 -17.66 12.40 -27.12
CA ALA A 11 -17.52 12.10 -26.31
C ALA A 11 -17.26 11.95 -25.54
N ALA A 12 -17.32 12.20 -25.67
CA ALA A 12 -17.12 12.09 -24.85
C ALA A 12 -16.81 11.65 -24.17
N LEU A 13 -16.78 11.63 -24.21
CA LEU A 13 -16.42 11.14 -23.47
C LEU A 13 -16.42 10.90 -22.58
N ALA A 14 -16.80 11.04 -22.70
CA ALA A 14 -16.86 10.78 -21.76
C ALA A 14 -16.29 10.31 -21.13
N ILE A 15 -15.99 10.32 -21.15
CA ILE A 15 -15.46 9.86 -20.44
C ILE A 15 -15.35 9.75 -19.57
N GLY A 16 -15.53 9.88 -19.49
CA GLY A 16 -15.56 9.68 -18.56
C GLY A 16 -15.42 9.63 -17.84
N CYS A 17 -15.53 9.90 -17.77
CA CYS A 17 -15.45 9.84 -16.93
C CYS A 17 -15.55 9.39 -16.06
N GLY A 18 -15.73 9.38 -16.22
CA GLY A 18 -15.98 8.90 -15.24
C GLY A 18 -15.36 8.71 -14.41
N SER A 19 -15.10 8.74 -14.48
CA SER A 19 -14.69 8.55 -13.70
C SER A 19 -14.60 8.95 -12.88
N ALA A 20 -14.73 9.34 -13.22
CA ALA A 20 -14.53 9.81 -12.27
C ALA A 20 -14.80 9.40 -11.30
N GLY A 21 -15.04 9.18 -11.62
CA GLY A 21 -15.26 8.73 -10.71
C GLY A 21 -15.37 8.84 -9.50
N GLY A 22 -15.66 9.12 -9.10
CA GLY A 22 -15.80 9.17 -7.76
C GLY A 22 -15.64 7.89 -7.01
N GLY A 23 -15.30 6.84 -7.63
CA GLY A 23 -15.13 5.59 -6.95
C GLY A 23 -13.88 5.57 -6.09
N THR A 24 -13.95 4.85 -4.97
CA THR A 24 -12.79 4.64 -4.13
C THR A 24 -11.88 3.60 -4.78
N ALA A 25 -10.61 3.87 -4.81
CA ALA A 25 -9.64 2.91 -5.32
C ALA A 25 -9.64 1.65 -4.44
N THR A 26 -9.29 0.54 -5.02
CA THR A 26 -9.14 -0.74 -4.32
C THR A 26 -7.66 -0.97 -4.08
N GLY A 27 -7.29 -1.29 -2.85
CA GLY A 27 -5.90 -1.54 -2.53
C GLY A 27 -5.62 -1.53 -1.04
N LEU A 28 -4.37 -1.23 -0.71
CA LEU A 28 -3.90 -1.18 0.65
C LEU A 28 -3.24 0.16 0.94
N ARG A 29 -3.35 0.58 2.18
CA ARG A 29 -2.61 1.71 2.73
C ARG A 29 -2.30 1.43 4.17
N GLY A 30 -1.29 2.08 4.67
CA GLY A 30 -0.98 1.89 6.06
C GLY A 30 0.37 2.46 6.45
N TYR A 31 0.78 2.07 7.63
CA TYR A 31 1.96 2.59 8.28
C TYR A 31 2.92 1.43 8.57
N VAL A 32 4.18 1.66 8.29
CA VAL A 32 5.21 0.68 8.60
C VAL A 32 6.13 1.30 9.63
N LYS A 33 6.30 0.59 10.73
CA LYS A 33 7.20 1.03 11.78
C LYS A 33 8.20 -0.07 12.09
N ARG A 34 9.27 0.31 12.71
CA ARG A 34 10.30 -0.63 13.16
C ARG A 34 10.53 -0.45 14.64
N GLY A 35 10.84 -1.54 15.30
CA GLY A 35 11.09 -1.54 16.73
C GLY A 35 11.56 -2.90 17.20
N PRO A 36 12.07 -2.96 18.41
CA PRO A 36 12.34 -1.81 19.28
C PRO A 36 13.51 -0.96 18.78
N THR A 37 13.51 0.31 19.12
CA THR A 37 14.59 1.21 18.75
C THR A 37 15.67 1.30 19.85
N MET A 38 15.44 0.60 20.94
CA MET A 38 16.37 0.55 22.08
C MET A 38 16.20 -0.80 22.76
N PRO A 39 17.24 -1.29 23.47
CA PRO A 39 17.17 -2.63 24.10
C PRO A 39 16.08 -2.77 25.16
N VAL A 40 15.76 -1.69 25.84
CA VAL A 40 14.71 -1.71 26.88
C VAL A 40 13.72 -0.61 26.55
N CYS A 41 12.48 -1.01 26.34
CA CYS A 41 11.40 -0.06 26.09
C CYS A 41 10.85 0.43 27.41
N ARG A 42 10.74 1.74 27.58
CA ARG A 42 10.25 2.37 28.79
C ARG A 42 8.86 2.93 28.58
N VAL A 43 8.06 2.89 29.61
CA VAL A 43 6.73 3.48 29.60
C VAL A 43 6.86 4.98 29.29
N GLY A 44 6.07 5.46 28.36
CA GLY A 44 6.06 6.87 27.99
C GLY A 44 7.17 7.28 27.05
N VAL A 45 8.07 6.38 26.69
CA VAL A 45 9.15 6.66 25.75
C VAL A 45 8.91 5.89 24.47
N PRO A 46 8.88 6.54 23.30
CA PRO A 46 8.66 5.81 22.04
C PRO A 46 9.75 4.76 21.84
N CYS A 47 9.32 3.56 21.50
CA CYS A 47 10.22 2.44 21.26
C CYS A 47 10.13 1.94 19.83
N THR A 48 9.43 2.66 18.99
CA THR A 48 9.31 2.37 17.57
C THR A 48 9.54 3.64 16.79
N ALA A 49 9.88 3.49 15.53
CA ALA A 49 10.09 4.61 14.63
C ALA A 49 9.49 4.31 13.27
N PRO A 50 9.15 5.33 12.49
CA PRO A 50 8.71 5.10 11.12
C PRO A 50 9.79 4.38 10.33
N ALA A 51 9.37 3.41 9.52
CA ALA A 51 10.28 2.71 8.62
C ALA A 51 10.18 3.37 7.25
N ARG A 52 11.08 4.31 6.98
CA ARG A 52 11.07 5.04 5.72
C ARG A 52 11.90 4.34 4.66
N GLY A 53 11.51 4.51 3.41
CA GLY A 53 12.25 3.96 2.30
C GLY A 53 12.20 2.45 2.21
N VAL A 54 11.25 1.81 2.87
CA VAL A 54 11.11 0.37 2.85
C VAL A 54 10.25 -0.03 1.66
N LYS A 55 10.75 -0.97 0.88
CA LYS A 55 10.00 -1.49 -0.25
C LYS A 55 9.21 -2.71 0.20
N LEU A 56 7.90 -2.62 0.01
CA LEU A 56 6.98 -3.73 0.26
C LEU A 56 6.66 -4.38 -1.08
N ARG A 57 6.74 -5.70 -1.13
CA ARG A 57 6.40 -6.47 -2.32
C ARG A 57 5.15 -7.28 -2.03
N PHE A 58 4.18 -7.15 -2.92
CA PHE A 58 2.92 -7.87 -2.79
C PHE A 58 2.87 -8.93 -3.86
N SER A 59 2.74 -10.18 -3.43
CA SER A 59 2.81 -11.33 -4.33
C SER A 59 1.49 -12.07 -4.33
N ARG A 60 1.15 -12.63 -5.47
CA ARG A 60 -0.02 -13.47 -5.64
C ARG A 60 0.38 -14.66 -6.51
N SER A 61 0.05 -15.86 -6.04
CA SER A 61 0.40 -17.08 -6.76
C SER A 61 1.91 -17.18 -7.07
N GLY A 62 2.72 -16.72 -6.12
CA GLY A 62 4.17 -16.81 -6.25
C GLY A 62 4.84 -15.72 -7.07
N SER A 63 4.07 -14.79 -7.60
CA SER A 63 4.62 -13.70 -8.41
C SER A 63 4.36 -12.35 -7.78
N VAL A 64 5.37 -11.48 -7.82
CA VAL A 64 5.21 -10.12 -7.34
C VAL A 64 4.36 -9.36 -8.34
N VAL A 65 3.23 -8.85 -7.86
CA VAL A 65 2.29 -8.13 -8.72
C VAL A 65 2.31 -6.63 -8.49
N ALA A 66 2.88 -6.18 -7.37
CA ALA A 66 2.98 -4.76 -7.08
C ALA A 66 4.01 -4.52 -6.00
N THR A 67 4.54 -3.31 -5.96
CA THR A 67 5.44 -2.88 -4.90
C THR A 67 5.01 -1.50 -4.42
N ALA A 68 5.36 -1.19 -3.18
CA ALA A 68 5.15 0.12 -2.60
C ALA A 68 6.35 0.46 -1.74
N THR A 69 6.73 1.73 -1.74
CA THR A 69 7.85 2.19 -0.91
C THR A 69 7.30 3.18 0.11
N THR A 70 7.68 3.01 1.37
CA THR A 70 7.24 3.92 2.41
C THR A 70 7.89 5.28 2.25
N ASN A 71 7.14 6.32 2.64
CA ASN A 71 7.67 7.66 2.64
C ASN A 71 8.44 7.94 3.94
N ASP A 72 8.84 9.18 4.14
CA ASP A 72 9.64 9.56 5.32
C ASP A 72 8.90 9.34 6.64
N ARG A 73 7.60 9.26 6.59
CA ARG A 73 6.78 9.04 7.79
C ARG A 73 6.34 7.59 7.94
N GLY A 74 6.85 6.72 7.08
CA GLY A 74 6.52 5.30 7.14
C GLY A 74 5.21 4.92 6.48
N TRP A 75 4.58 5.82 5.76
CA TRP A 75 3.31 5.52 5.10
C TRP A 75 3.52 4.94 3.72
N TYR A 76 2.63 4.03 3.34
CA TYR A 76 2.61 3.47 1.99
C TYR A 76 1.18 3.43 1.47
N ARG A 77 1.07 3.32 0.16
CA ARG A 77 -0.20 3.16 -0.52
C ARG A 77 0.04 2.39 -1.80
N VAL A 78 -0.82 1.43 -2.08
CA VAL A 78 -0.70 0.63 -3.31
C VAL A 78 -2.09 0.25 -3.79
N VAL A 79 -2.30 0.34 -5.10
CA VAL A 79 -3.55 -0.09 -5.73
C VAL A 79 -3.40 -1.55 -6.09
N LEU A 80 -4.33 -2.37 -5.63
CA LEU A 80 -4.33 -3.81 -5.85
C LEU A 80 -5.76 -4.29 -6.06
N ARG A 81 -5.92 -5.32 -6.86
CA ARG A 81 -7.21 -5.97 -7.00
C ARG A 81 -7.59 -6.65 -5.70
N ALA A 82 -8.89 -6.83 -5.48
CA ALA A 82 -9.37 -7.57 -4.32
C ALA A 82 -8.76 -8.97 -4.30
N GLY A 83 -8.40 -9.42 -3.13
CA GLY A 83 -7.81 -10.74 -2.96
C GLY A 83 -6.82 -10.78 -1.81
N ARG A 84 -6.17 -11.90 -1.67
CA ARG A 84 -5.17 -12.10 -0.63
C ARG A 84 -3.78 -12.08 -1.25
N TYR A 85 -2.86 -11.42 -0.58
CA TYR A 85 -1.50 -11.23 -1.06
C TYR A 85 -0.50 -11.65 -0.01
N ALA A 86 0.60 -12.25 -0.42
CA ALA A 86 1.75 -12.41 0.43
C ALA A 86 2.55 -11.11 0.39
N VAL A 87 3.09 -10.73 1.53
CA VAL A 87 3.85 -9.48 1.66
C VAL A 87 5.28 -9.82 2.04
N SER A 88 6.23 -9.24 1.35
CA SER A 88 7.64 -9.32 1.73
C SER A 88 8.21 -7.91 1.74
N ILE A 89 9.30 -7.73 2.48
CA ILE A 89 9.95 -6.43 2.57
C ILE A 89 11.43 -6.56 2.23
N ASN A 90 11.97 -5.44 1.79
CA ASN A 90 13.38 -5.34 1.49
C ASN A 90 14.11 -4.76 2.71
N ALA A 91 14.17 -5.53 3.79
CA ALA A 91 14.85 -5.13 5.00
C ALA A 91 15.71 -6.29 5.47
N LYS A 92 16.92 -5.97 5.85
CA LYS A 92 17.88 -7.00 6.21
C LYS A 92 17.50 -7.72 7.48
N GLY A 93 17.59 -9.05 7.40
CA GLY A 93 17.77 -9.93 8.54
C GLY A 93 16.79 -9.81 9.66
N THR A 94 15.66 -9.23 9.44
CA THR A 94 14.71 -9.01 10.50
C THR A 94 13.38 -9.63 10.15
N ALA A 95 12.66 -10.03 11.18
CA ALA A 95 11.31 -10.51 11.00
C ALA A 95 10.38 -9.31 10.82
N PHE A 96 9.27 -9.55 10.18
CA PHE A 96 8.23 -8.53 10.10
C PHE A 96 6.88 -9.22 10.07
N GLY A 97 5.86 -8.46 10.36
CA GLY A 97 4.51 -8.96 10.32
C GLY A 97 3.48 -7.87 10.17
N PRO A 98 2.29 -8.22 9.73
CA PRO A 98 1.90 -9.54 9.21
C PRO A 98 2.50 -9.80 7.82
N ARG A 99 2.55 -11.08 7.43
CA ARG A 99 3.15 -11.46 6.15
C ARG A 99 2.12 -11.65 5.04
N SER A 100 0.89 -11.34 5.33
CA SER A 100 -0.15 -11.41 4.32
C SER A 100 -1.12 -10.27 4.55
N ALA A 101 -1.85 -9.94 3.49
CA ALA A 101 -2.83 -8.88 3.55
C ALA A 101 -3.98 -9.23 2.64
N ARG A 102 -5.17 -8.84 3.06
CA ARG A 102 -6.37 -9.04 2.27
C ARG A 102 -6.89 -7.71 1.79
N VAL A 103 -7.15 -7.63 0.50
CA VAL A 103 -7.66 -6.44 -0.15
C VAL A 103 -9.14 -6.64 -0.42
N GLN A 104 -9.95 -5.70 0.02
CA GLN A 104 -11.38 -5.73 -0.21
C GLN A 104 -11.74 -4.82 -1.37
N SER A 105 -12.66 -5.30 -2.20
CA SER A 105 -13.09 -4.55 -3.37
C SER A 105 -13.73 -3.22 -2.97
N GLY A 106 -13.42 -2.17 -3.71
CA GLY A 106 -14.08 -0.88 -3.55
C GLY A 106 -13.55 -0.01 -2.44
N ARG A 107 -12.42 -0.37 -1.83
CA ARG A 107 -11.90 0.42 -0.73
C ARG A 107 -10.39 0.23 -0.57
N MET A 108 -9.77 1.22 0.06
CA MET A 108 -8.39 1.12 0.50
C MET A 108 -8.38 0.52 1.89
N THR A 109 -7.96 -0.73 1.99
CA THR A 109 -7.91 -1.44 3.27
C THR A 109 -6.66 -1.00 4.02
N ARG A 110 -6.82 -0.67 5.28
CA ARG A 110 -5.67 -0.33 6.10
C ARG A 110 -4.97 -1.58 6.60
N ARG A 111 -3.65 -1.62 6.39
CA ARG A 111 -2.82 -2.70 6.91
C ARG A 111 -1.48 -2.12 7.32
N ASP A 112 -1.19 -2.20 8.60
CA ASP A 112 0.06 -1.71 9.16
C ASP A 112 1.03 -2.86 9.33
N PHE A 113 2.31 -2.57 9.27
CA PHE A 113 3.36 -3.58 9.41
C PHE A 113 4.37 -3.15 10.44
N LEU A 114 4.96 -4.12 11.10
CA LEU A 114 6.02 -3.90 12.07
C LEU A 114 7.25 -4.70 11.65
N ILE A 115 8.38 -4.03 11.61
CA ILE A 115 9.66 -4.65 11.33
C ILE A 115 10.38 -4.82 12.67
N ASP A 116 10.77 -6.06 12.98
CA ASP A 116 11.56 -6.34 14.17
C ASP A 116 13.01 -6.00 13.86
N THR A 117 13.55 -5.03 14.56
CA THR A 117 14.93 -4.57 14.35
C THR A 117 15.97 -5.55 14.83
N GLY A 118 15.58 -6.51 15.68
CA GLY A 118 16.53 -7.43 16.28
C GLY A 118 17.28 -6.87 17.49
N ILE A 119 17.02 -5.64 17.85
CA ILE A 119 17.63 -5.06 19.05
C ILE A 119 17.04 -5.74 20.29
N ARG A 120 17.93 -6.23 21.16
CA ARG A 120 17.55 -6.93 22.39
C ARG A 120 18.23 -6.32 23.61
#